data_566919505be6d1b3695766d685299bf8
#
_entry.id   566919505be6d1b3695766d685299bf8
#
_cell.length_a   1.000
_cell.length_b   1.000
_cell.length_c   1.000
_cell.angle_alpha   90.00
_cell.angle_beta   90.00
_cell.angle_gamma   90.00
#
_symmetry.space_group_name_H-M   'P 1'
#
loop_
_entity.id
_entity.type
_entity.pdbx_description
1 polymer ?
#
loop_
_entity_poly.entity_id
_entity_poly.type
_entity_poly.pdbx_seq_one_letter_code
_entity_poly.pdbx_strand_id
1 'polypeptide(L)'
;MAKKHWLKLLGVFLIFGIVACHSVLLDPAERIDEQKEYQTIVAKFHQITVPELKEKQAQSENFYLYIGRGTCPHCRRFVKQLERIKTKSFYYLDSEKKTPELVAFREAYKIKFVPYFGKFSGFTEEKVLQIKKNMTTKKIEDFIK
;
A
#
# COMPACT_ATOMS: atom_id res chain seq x y z
N MET A 1 17.16 10.37 57.73
CA MET A 1 15.94 9.67 57.20
C MET A 1 15.59 10.02 55.75
N ALA A 2 16.26 10.94 55.10
CA ALA A 2 15.96 11.37 53.70
C ALA A 2 16.48 10.42 52.58
N LYS A 3 17.50 9.62 52.82
CA LYS A 3 18.12 8.73 51.77
C LYS A 3 17.25 7.52 51.40
N LYS A 4 16.34 7.08 52.26
CA LYS A 4 15.52 5.87 52.01
C LYS A 4 14.33 6.11 51.09
N HIS A 5 13.85 7.36 50.99
CA HIS A 5 12.76 7.72 50.09
C HIS A 5 13.21 7.97 48.65
N TRP A 6 14.46 8.41 48.45
CA TRP A 6 14.98 8.71 47.12
C TRP A 6 15.27 7.43 46.29
N LEU A 7 15.69 6.35 46.99
CA LEU A 7 15.88 5.04 46.32
C LEU A 7 14.55 4.44 45.86
N LYS A 8 13.45 4.66 46.55
CA LYS A 8 12.11 4.20 46.16
C LYS A 8 11.57 4.96 44.95
N LEU A 9 11.84 6.25 44.83
CA LEU A 9 11.45 7.10 43.70
C LEU A 9 12.23 6.75 42.44
N LEU A 10 13.52 6.44 42.54
CA LEU A 10 14.34 5.97 41.41
C LEU A 10 13.88 4.61 40.86
N GLY A 11 13.42 3.70 41.74
CA GLY A 11 12.89 2.40 41.33
C GLY A 11 11.58 2.51 40.54
N VAL A 12 10.70 3.46 40.93
CA VAL A 12 9.42 3.68 40.24
C VAL A 12 9.63 4.29 38.85
N PHE A 13 10.59 5.21 38.65
CA PHE A 13 10.91 5.80 37.36
C PHE A 13 11.54 4.78 36.39
N LEU A 14 12.33 3.81 36.88
CA LEU A 14 12.90 2.73 36.06
C LEU A 14 11.83 1.77 35.54
N ILE A 15 10.82 1.45 36.35
CA ILE A 15 9.70 0.58 35.96
C ILE A 15 8.80 1.27 34.93
N PHE A 16 8.52 2.58 35.08
CA PHE A 16 7.74 3.35 34.09
C PHE A 16 8.47 3.55 32.78
N GLY A 17 9.79 3.67 32.77
CA GLY A 17 10.61 3.81 31.56
C GLY A 17 10.63 2.56 30.68
N ILE A 18 10.49 1.37 31.28
CA ILE A 18 10.52 0.08 30.55
C ILE A 18 9.15 -0.20 29.90
N VAL A 19 8.06 0.24 30.48
CA VAL A 19 6.71 0.04 29.93
C VAL A 19 6.42 0.94 28.73
N ALA A 20 7.06 2.10 28.61
CA ALA A 20 6.83 3.04 27.51
C ALA A 20 7.53 2.63 26.19
N CYS A 21 8.42 1.65 26.19
CA CYS A 21 9.17 1.22 25.00
C CYS A 21 8.58 0.00 24.28
N HIS A 22 7.44 -0.53 24.73
CA HIS A 22 6.83 -1.77 24.18
C HIS A 22 5.74 -1.56 23.13
N SER A 23 5.53 -0.35 22.68
CA SER A 23 4.48 -0.07 21.70
C SER A 23 5.04 0.58 20.47
N VAL A 24 5.39 -0.19 19.45
CA VAL A 24 5.19 0.11 18.01
C VAL A 24 5.98 -0.86 17.08
N LEU A 25 6.48 -1.96 17.56
CA LEU A 25 6.96 -3.00 16.64
C LEU A 25 5.84 -4.03 16.48
N LEU A 26 5.12 -3.96 15.36
CA LEU A 26 4.24 -5.05 14.93
C LEU A 26 5.03 -6.36 14.99
N ASP A 27 4.44 -7.38 15.64
CA ASP A 27 5.03 -8.72 15.73
C ASP A 27 5.41 -9.19 14.31
N PRO A 28 6.61 -9.78 14.10
CA PRO A 28 6.98 -10.37 12.82
C PRO A 28 5.92 -11.34 12.26
N ALA A 29 5.24 -12.10 13.12
CA ALA A 29 4.16 -12.99 12.75
C ALA A 29 2.95 -12.24 12.18
N GLU A 30 2.52 -11.16 12.81
CA GLU A 30 1.41 -10.31 12.32
C GLU A 30 1.72 -9.70 10.95
N ARG A 31 2.96 -9.29 10.71
CA ARG A 31 3.38 -8.80 9.39
C ARG A 31 3.33 -9.86 8.29
N ILE A 32 3.67 -11.09 8.61
CA ILE A 32 3.61 -12.23 7.67
C ILE A 32 2.15 -12.52 7.31
N ASP A 33 1.26 -12.51 8.27
CA ASP A 33 -0.17 -12.77 8.05
C ASP A 33 -0.83 -11.66 7.22
N GLU A 34 -0.50 -10.39 7.48
CA GLU A 34 -0.97 -9.27 6.64
C GLU A 34 -0.44 -9.33 5.20
N GLN A 35 0.79 -9.82 4.99
CA GLN A 35 1.34 -10.02 3.64
C GLN A 35 0.64 -11.16 2.91
N LYS A 36 0.35 -12.28 3.59
CA LYS A 36 -0.44 -13.39 3.02
C LYS A 36 -1.84 -12.95 2.65
N GLU A 37 -2.51 -12.19 3.53
CA GLU A 37 -3.82 -11.61 3.25
C GLU A 37 -3.77 -10.72 2.00
N TYR A 38 -2.76 -9.84 1.90
CA TYR A 38 -2.54 -9.02 0.71
C TYR A 38 -2.43 -9.86 -0.56
N GLN A 39 -1.60 -10.91 -0.56
CA GLN A 39 -1.42 -11.79 -1.71
C GLN A 39 -2.73 -12.52 -2.10
N THR A 40 -3.49 -12.97 -1.10
CA THR A 40 -4.80 -13.60 -1.31
C THR A 40 -5.79 -12.64 -1.98
N ILE A 41 -5.77 -11.36 -1.60
CA ILE A 41 -6.66 -10.36 -2.19
C ILE A 41 -6.24 -10.02 -3.62
N VAL A 42 -4.95 -9.71 -3.85
CA VAL A 42 -4.48 -9.30 -5.18
C VAL A 42 -4.53 -10.44 -6.20
N ALA A 43 -4.48 -11.70 -5.77
CA ALA A 43 -4.68 -12.85 -6.64
C ALA A 43 -6.06 -12.88 -7.34
N LYS A 44 -7.05 -12.14 -6.80
CA LYS A 44 -8.39 -11.99 -7.38
C LYS A 44 -8.48 -10.85 -8.41
N PHE A 45 -7.43 -10.06 -8.58
CA PHE A 45 -7.39 -8.93 -9.51
C PHE A 45 -6.82 -9.34 -10.86
N HIS A 46 -7.10 -8.55 -11.90
CA HIS A 46 -6.49 -8.73 -13.21
C HIS A 46 -5.00 -8.36 -13.14
N GLN A 47 -4.15 -9.39 -13.07
CA GLN A 47 -2.71 -9.21 -13.07
C GLN A 47 -2.25 -8.66 -14.43
N ILE A 48 -1.25 -7.76 -14.41
CA ILE A 48 -0.62 -7.25 -15.62
C ILE A 48 0.88 -7.05 -15.40
N THR A 49 1.67 -7.34 -16.41
CA THR A 49 3.09 -7.03 -16.45
C THR A 49 3.34 -5.70 -17.17
N VAL A 50 4.55 -5.12 -17.03
CA VAL A 50 4.88 -3.87 -17.74
C VAL A 50 4.85 -4.02 -19.27
N PRO A 51 5.34 -5.13 -19.88
CA PRO A 51 5.18 -5.36 -21.31
C PRO A 51 3.70 -5.36 -21.76
N GLU A 52 2.84 -6.15 -21.11
CA GLU A 52 1.40 -6.21 -21.42
C GLU A 52 0.71 -4.85 -21.23
N LEU A 53 1.13 -4.09 -20.20
CA LEU A 53 0.64 -2.74 -19.99
C LEU A 53 0.97 -1.80 -21.14
N LYS A 54 2.18 -1.89 -21.69
CA LYS A 54 2.61 -1.12 -22.88
C LYS A 54 1.82 -1.50 -24.14
N GLU A 55 1.53 -2.77 -24.31
CA GLU A 55 0.68 -3.25 -25.42
C GLU A 55 -0.73 -2.66 -25.31
N LYS A 56 -1.32 -2.68 -24.12
CA LYS A 56 -2.62 -2.07 -23.84
C LYS A 56 -2.62 -0.56 -24.09
N GLN A 57 -1.57 0.13 -23.70
CA GLN A 57 -1.38 1.56 -23.97
C GLN A 57 -1.29 1.84 -25.49
N ALA A 58 -0.60 0.98 -26.24
CA ALA A 58 -0.47 1.11 -27.70
C ALA A 58 -1.82 0.92 -28.43
N GLN A 59 -2.75 0.16 -27.86
CA GLN A 59 -4.12 -0.02 -28.36
C GLN A 59 -5.05 1.16 -28.03
N SER A 60 -4.53 2.19 -27.35
CA SER A 60 -5.30 3.39 -26.92
C SER A 60 -6.52 3.06 -26.03
N GLU A 61 -6.47 1.94 -25.30
CA GLU A 61 -7.54 1.56 -24.40
C GLU A 61 -7.59 2.44 -23.15
N ASN A 62 -8.81 2.59 -22.60
CA ASN A 62 -9.02 3.19 -21.30
C ASN A 62 -8.96 2.11 -20.22
N PHE A 63 -8.15 2.32 -19.19
CA PHE A 63 -8.03 1.38 -18.08
C PHE A 63 -7.65 2.06 -16.77
N TYR A 64 -7.91 1.36 -15.67
CA TYR A 64 -7.41 1.73 -14.34
C TYR A 64 -6.27 0.81 -13.95
N LEU A 65 -5.25 1.38 -13.31
CA LEU A 65 -4.06 0.67 -12.87
C LEU A 65 -3.82 0.86 -11.37
N TYR A 66 -3.75 -0.24 -10.65
CA TYR A 66 -3.25 -0.31 -9.29
C TYR A 66 -1.80 -0.81 -9.29
N ILE A 67 -0.89 -0.05 -8.66
CA ILE A 67 0.49 -0.49 -8.40
C ILE A 67 0.68 -0.58 -6.89
N GLY A 68 1.10 -1.75 -6.41
CA GLY A 68 1.29 -1.98 -4.99
C GLY A 68 2.18 -3.19 -4.71
N ARG A 69 2.42 -3.45 -3.41
CA ARG A 69 3.23 -4.59 -2.94
C ARG A 69 2.86 -4.99 -1.52
N GLY A 70 3.06 -6.28 -1.20
CA GLY A 70 2.73 -6.86 0.10
C GLY A 70 3.57 -6.33 1.26
N THR A 71 4.84 -5.97 1.01
CA THR A 71 5.74 -5.40 2.03
C THR A 71 5.38 -3.96 2.43
N CYS A 72 4.50 -3.27 1.67
CA CYS A 72 4.09 -1.90 1.95
C CYS A 72 2.85 -1.85 2.87
N PRO A 73 2.94 -1.32 4.12
CA PRO A 73 1.78 -1.25 5.02
C PRO A 73 0.61 -0.41 4.47
N HIS A 74 0.91 0.64 3.70
CA HIS A 74 -0.11 1.45 3.05
C HIS A 74 -0.85 0.69 1.95
N CYS A 75 -0.13 -0.16 1.18
CA CYS A 75 -0.71 -1.02 0.16
C CYS A 75 -1.63 -2.06 0.79
N ARG A 76 -1.21 -2.71 1.90
CA ARG A 76 -2.04 -3.68 2.62
C ARG A 76 -3.36 -3.07 3.11
N ARG A 77 -3.36 -1.84 3.60
CA ARG A 77 -4.60 -1.13 3.96
C ARG A 77 -5.46 -0.76 2.76
N PHE A 78 -4.84 -0.29 1.68
CA PHE A 78 -5.57 0.15 0.49
C PHE A 78 -6.23 -1.01 -0.25
N VAL A 79 -5.54 -2.15 -0.37
CA VAL A 79 -6.06 -3.35 -1.06
C VAL A 79 -7.36 -3.88 -0.45
N LYS A 80 -7.53 -3.77 0.88
CA LYS A 80 -8.77 -4.15 1.59
C LYS A 80 -9.97 -3.28 1.16
N GLN A 81 -9.75 -2.05 0.74
CA GLN A 81 -10.80 -1.19 0.17
C GLN A 81 -11.06 -1.56 -1.29
N LEU A 82 -10.03 -1.87 -2.07
CA LEU A 82 -10.17 -2.35 -3.46
C LEU A 82 -10.93 -3.69 -3.53
N GLU A 83 -10.71 -4.59 -2.59
CA GLU A 83 -11.42 -5.88 -2.54
C GLU A 83 -12.94 -5.70 -2.42
N ARG A 84 -13.39 -4.66 -1.72
CA ARG A 84 -14.83 -4.38 -1.47
C ARG A 84 -15.56 -3.76 -2.67
N ILE A 85 -14.83 -3.31 -3.69
CA ILE A 85 -15.42 -2.73 -4.90
C ILE A 85 -16.10 -3.84 -5.70
N LYS A 86 -17.34 -3.62 -6.11
CA LYS A 86 -18.13 -4.60 -6.88
C LYS A 86 -17.56 -4.81 -8.29
N THR A 87 -17.20 -3.72 -8.95
CA THR A 87 -16.67 -3.75 -10.33
C THR A 87 -15.15 -3.68 -10.28
N LYS A 88 -14.47 -4.82 -10.47
CA LYS A 88 -13.00 -4.90 -10.47
C LYS A 88 -12.44 -4.66 -11.87
N SER A 89 -12.80 -3.55 -12.51
CA SER A 89 -12.35 -3.17 -13.85
C SER A 89 -11.01 -2.41 -13.81
N PHE A 90 -10.03 -2.93 -13.07
CA PHE A 90 -8.68 -2.38 -13.01
C PHE A 90 -7.63 -3.49 -13.06
N TYR A 91 -6.44 -3.11 -13.51
CA TYR A 91 -5.28 -3.99 -13.55
C TYR A 91 -4.42 -3.82 -12.30
N TYR A 92 -3.79 -4.88 -11.86
CA TYR A 92 -2.82 -4.89 -10.77
C TYR A 92 -1.42 -5.18 -11.30
N LEU A 93 -0.50 -4.25 -11.07
CA LEU A 93 0.92 -4.38 -11.34
C LEU A 93 1.67 -4.54 -10.01
N ASP A 94 2.26 -5.72 -9.80
CA ASP A 94 3.08 -5.98 -8.62
C ASP A 94 4.38 -5.18 -8.67
N SER A 95 4.68 -4.50 -7.58
CA SER A 95 5.91 -3.72 -7.42
C SER A 95 6.85 -4.26 -6.32
N GLU A 96 6.69 -5.54 -5.93
CA GLU A 96 7.58 -6.16 -4.96
C GLU A 96 9.01 -6.25 -5.50
N LYS A 97 9.17 -6.72 -6.74
CA LYS A 97 10.46 -6.75 -7.43
C LYS A 97 10.65 -5.50 -8.26
N LYS A 98 11.78 -4.83 -8.05
CA LYS A 98 12.18 -3.67 -8.87
C LYS A 98 12.84 -4.16 -10.15
N THR A 99 12.05 -4.45 -11.19
CA THR A 99 12.60 -4.74 -12.51
C THR A 99 12.95 -3.44 -13.24
N PRO A 100 13.91 -3.44 -14.19
CA PRO A 100 14.26 -2.26 -14.99
C PRO A 100 13.04 -1.65 -15.70
N GLU A 101 12.14 -2.49 -16.23
CA GLU A 101 10.94 -2.06 -16.92
C GLU A 101 9.97 -1.33 -15.99
N LEU A 102 9.78 -1.85 -14.75
CA LEU A 102 8.95 -1.22 -13.74
C LEU A 102 9.53 0.12 -13.30
N VAL A 103 10.85 0.19 -13.12
CA VAL A 103 11.54 1.44 -12.75
C VAL A 103 11.33 2.48 -13.85
N ALA A 104 11.61 2.13 -15.11
CA ALA A 104 11.42 3.03 -16.26
C ALA A 104 9.96 3.49 -16.41
N PHE A 105 8.98 2.58 -16.23
CA PHE A 105 7.56 2.93 -16.25
C PHE A 105 7.23 3.96 -15.15
N ARG A 106 7.65 3.71 -13.92
CA ARG A 106 7.38 4.61 -12.80
C ARG A 106 8.05 5.98 -12.97
N GLU A 107 9.24 6.04 -13.55
CA GLU A 107 9.93 7.28 -13.87
C GLU A 107 9.18 8.07 -14.94
N ALA A 108 8.75 7.42 -16.04
CA ALA A 108 7.99 8.06 -17.11
C ALA A 108 6.71 8.74 -16.63
N TYR A 109 6.00 8.11 -15.69
CA TYR A 109 4.76 8.64 -15.09
C TYR A 109 4.97 9.35 -13.75
N LYS A 110 6.22 9.59 -13.33
CA LYS A 110 6.58 10.26 -12.06
C LYS A 110 5.94 9.62 -10.82
N ILE A 111 5.74 8.29 -10.85
CA ILE A 111 5.15 7.51 -9.77
C ILE A 111 6.20 7.26 -8.68
N LYS A 112 6.29 8.14 -7.70
CA LYS A 112 7.30 8.07 -6.63
C LYS A 112 6.95 7.03 -5.55
N PHE A 113 5.67 6.88 -5.22
CA PHE A 113 5.21 6.08 -4.09
C PHE A 113 4.14 5.06 -4.47
N VAL A 114 4.01 4.03 -3.66
CA VAL A 114 2.90 3.07 -3.69
C VAL A 114 2.19 3.09 -2.33
N PRO A 115 0.88 2.84 -2.25
CA PRO A 115 -0.02 2.44 -3.35
C PRO A 115 -0.26 3.58 -4.35
N TYR A 116 -0.33 3.23 -5.62
CA TYR A 116 -0.72 4.11 -6.70
C TYR A 116 -1.98 3.57 -7.37
N PHE A 117 -2.92 4.44 -7.70
CA PHE A 117 -4.12 4.09 -8.45
C PHE A 117 -4.45 5.23 -9.43
N GLY A 118 -4.37 4.93 -10.73
CA GLY A 118 -4.54 5.92 -11.80
C GLY A 118 -5.45 5.42 -12.91
N LYS A 119 -6.04 6.36 -13.66
CA LYS A 119 -6.76 6.12 -14.90
C LYS A 119 -5.87 6.52 -16.08
N PHE A 120 -5.83 5.67 -17.08
CA PHE A 120 -5.08 5.88 -18.31
C PHE A 120 -6.01 5.85 -19.53
N SER A 121 -5.64 6.60 -20.55
CA SER A 121 -6.15 6.52 -21.92
C SER A 121 -4.94 6.36 -22.83
N GLY A 122 -4.68 5.14 -23.30
CA GLY A 122 -3.44 4.82 -23.96
C GLY A 122 -2.22 5.18 -23.10
N PHE A 123 -1.33 6.00 -23.65
CA PHE A 123 -0.13 6.48 -22.94
C PHE A 123 -0.39 7.71 -22.05
N THR A 124 -1.62 8.25 -22.01
CA THR A 124 -1.94 9.42 -21.20
C THR A 124 -2.46 9.02 -19.83
N GLU A 125 -1.80 9.47 -18.76
CA GLU A 125 -2.35 9.43 -17.41
C GLU A 125 -3.39 10.53 -17.27
N GLU A 126 -4.69 10.18 -17.22
CA GLU A 126 -5.78 11.18 -17.15
C GLU A 126 -6.01 11.70 -15.73
N LYS A 127 -5.99 10.79 -14.74
CA LYS A 127 -6.21 11.15 -13.34
C LYS A 127 -5.57 10.15 -12.38
N VAL A 128 -5.18 10.63 -11.22
CA VAL A 128 -4.58 9.82 -10.14
C VAL A 128 -5.38 10.00 -8.86
N LEU A 129 -5.72 8.90 -8.22
CA LEU A 129 -6.41 8.90 -6.95
C LEU A 129 -5.46 9.34 -5.82
N GLN A 130 -5.85 10.39 -5.09
CA GLN A 130 -5.12 10.82 -3.90
C GLN A 130 -5.42 9.88 -2.72
N ILE A 131 -4.54 8.88 -2.53
CA ILE A 131 -4.72 7.85 -1.51
C ILE A 131 -4.29 8.39 -0.14
N LYS A 132 -5.26 8.50 0.78
CA LYS A 132 -5.07 8.96 2.16
C LYS A 132 -5.29 7.82 3.15
N LYS A 133 -4.81 7.97 4.39
CA LYS A 133 -4.97 6.96 5.46
C LYS A 133 -6.43 6.55 5.71
N ASN A 134 -7.36 7.50 5.55
CA ASN A 134 -8.80 7.32 5.75
C ASN A 134 -9.56 7.12 4.42
N MET A 135 -8.92 6.51 3.42
CA MET A 135 -9.57 6.17 2.14
C MET A 135 -10.73 5.22 2.38
N THR A 136 -11.87 5.51 1.75
CA THR A 136 -13.06 4.67 1.80
C THR A 136 -13.34 4.02 0.45
N THR A 137 -14.00 2.88 0.45
CA THR A 137 -14.47 2.19 -0.77
C THR A 137 -15.27 3.12 -1.68
N LYS A 138 -16.19 3.92 -1.10
CA LYS A 138 -17.01 4.89 -1.85
C LYS A 138 -16.15 5.89 -2.66
N LYS A 139 -15.07 6.44 -2.09
CA LYS A 139 -14.19 7.37 -2.81
C LYS A 139 -13.48 6.71 -4.00
N ILE A 140 -13.18 5.42 -3.89
CA ILE A 140 -12.58 4.68 -4.99
C ILE A 140 -13.61 4.38 -6.07
N GLU A 141 -14.83 4.01 -5.69
CA GLU A 141 -15.95 3.79 -6.62
C GLU A 141 -16.30 5.08 -7.40
N ASP A 142 -16.32 6.23 -6.71
CA ASP A 142 -16.57 7.53 -7.35
C ASP A 142 -15.43 7.94 -8.31
N PHE A 143 -14.20 7.47 -8.07
CA PHE A 143 -13.07 7.68 -8.97
C PHE A 143 -13.13 6.79 -10.22
N ILE A 144 -13.68 5.59 -10.12
CA ILE A 144 -13.78 4.61 -11.23
C ILE A 144 -14.94 4.95 -12.18
N LYS A 145 -15.94 5.67 -11.73
CA LYS A 145 -17.06 6.17 -12.58
C LYS A 145 -16.60 7.21 -13.57
#